data_20a27d25953dc1707e7362fb335ea950
#
_entry.id   20a27d25953dc1707e7362fb335ea950
#
_cell.length_a   1.000
_cell.length_b   1.000
_cell.length_c   1.000
_cell.angle_alpha   90.00
_cell.angle_beta   90.00
_cell.angle_gamma   90.00
#
_symmetry.space_group_name_H-M   'P 1'
#
loop_
_entity.id
_entity.type
_entity.pdbx_description
1 polymer ?
#
loop_
_entity_poly.entity_id
_entity_poly.type
_entity_poly.pdbx_seq_one_letter_code
_entity_poly.pdbx_strand_id
1 'polypeptide(L)'
;MEIKTTHTLINGDSRNLSLIPDKSVHLIITSPPYWQLKDYGTDSQIGFHDSYESYINNLNTVWSECNRILHDGCRLCVNIGDQFARSVYYGRYKVIPIRTEIIRFCESLGMDYMGAIIWQKQTTMNTTGGGAVMGSFPYPRNGILKIDYEFILIFKKQGKAPVPTAEQKKCSAMTKEEWNTFFASHWNFVGAKQDGHIAVFPEELPH
;
A
#
# COMPACT_ATOMS: atom_id res chain seq x y z
N MET A 1 11.46 30.22 12.68
CA MET A 1 12.58 29.25 12.70
C MET A 1 12.40 28.38 11.47
N GLU A 2 13.38 28.32 10.61
CA GLU A 2 13.30 27.51 9.39
C GLU A 2 13.44 26.02 9.78
N ILE A 3 12.40 25.20 9.48
CA ILE A 3 12.44 23.77 9.75
C ILE A 3 13.35 23.14 8.69
N LYS A 4 14.53 22.68 9.07
CA LYS A 4 15.42 21.95 8.18
C LYS A 4 14.95 20.50 8.08
N THR A 5 14.62 20.08 6.86
CA THR A 5 14.32 18.69 6.53
C THR A 5 15.55 18.04 5.91
N THR A 6 15.88 16.83 6.34
CA THR A 6 16.95 16.03 5.75
C THR A 6 16.33 14.86 4.98
N HIS A 7 16.75 14.67 3.73
CA HIS A 7 16.31 13.56 2.89
C HIS A 7 17.48 12.62 2.67
N THR A 8 17.27 11.32 2.91
CA THR A 8 18.27 10.28 2.67
C THR A 8 17.70 9.26 1.71
N LEU A 9 18.40 9.01 0.60
CA LEU A 9 18.05 7.98 -0.37
C LEU A 9 18.92 6.75 -0.15
N ILE A 10 18.27 5.60 0.10
CA ILE A 10 18.93 4.31 0.26
C ILE A 10 18.49 3.41 -0.90
N ASN A 11 19.42 3.06 -1.78
CA ASN A 11 19.18 2.08 -2.83
C ASN A 11 19.52 0.69 -2.29
N GLY A 12 18.50 -0.18 -2.15
CA GLY A 12 18.68 -1.51 -1.58
C GLY A 12 17.41 -2.35 -1.64
N ASP A 13 17.52 -3.58 -1.16
CA ASP A 13 16.41 -4.52 -1.08
C ASP A 13 15.65 -4.30 0.24
N SER A 14 14.35 -4.02 0.16
CA SER A 14 13.49 -3.79 1.33
C SER A 14 13.29 -5.02 2.22
N ARG A 15 13.70 -6.21 1.77
CA ARG A 15 13.77 -7.41 2.61
C ARG A 15 14.91 -7.37 3.62
N ASN A 16 15.84 -6.42 3.46
CA ASN A 16 16.96 -6.21 4.37
C ASN A 16 17.14 -4.71 4.63
N LEU A 17 16.60 -4.23 5.74
CA LEU A 17 16.71 -2.85 6.20
C LEU A 17 17.74 -2.70 7.34
N SER A 18 18.77 -3.55 7.38
CA SER A 18 19.79 -3.58 8.46
C SER A 18 20.52 -2.25 8.67
N LEU A 19 20.57 -1.39 7.65
CA LEU A 19 21.12 -0.02 7.76
C LEU A 19 20.26 0.92 8.62
N ILE A 20 18.99 0.55 8.84
CA ILE A 20 18.05 1.35 9.64
C ILE A 20 17.96 0.73 11.02
N PRO A 21 18.27 1.48 12.11
CA PRO A 21 18.21 0.95 13.47
C PRO A 21 16.81 0.49 13.88
N ASP A 22 16.76 -0.46 14.81
CA ASP A 22 15.49 -0.89 15.42
C ASP A 22 14.77 0.30 16.05
N LYS A 23 13.44 0.31 15.96
CA LYS A 23 12.57 1.31 16.61
C LYS A 23 13.05 2.75 16.38
N SER A 24 13.42 3.10 15.15
CA SER A 24 13.92 4.43 14.76
C SER A 24 12.97 5.19 13.83
N VAL A 25 11.96 4.52 13.26
CA VAL A 25 11.05 5.08 12.26
C VAL A 25 9.67 5.34 12.87
N HIS A 26 9.10 6.53 12.63
CA HIS A 26 7.80 6.91 13.19
C HIS A 26 6.63 6.60 12.25
N LEU A 27 6.88 6.59 10.94
CA LEU A 27 5.88 6.32 9.91
C LEU A 27 6.52 5.60 8.75
N ILE A 28 5.88 4.54 8.28
CA ILE A 28 6.22 3.86 7.03
C ILE A 28 5.04 3.96 6.09
N ILE A 29 5.28 4.46 4.87
CA ILE A 29 4.29 4.48 3.78
C ILE A 29 4.91 3.73 2.61
N THR A 30 4.21 2.73 2.09
CA THR A 30 4.73 1.91 0.98
C THR A 30 3.61 1.35 0.12
N SER A 31 3.95 1.02 -1.12
CA SER A 31 3.12 0.26 -2.05
C SER A 31 4.00 -0.85 -2.65
N PRO A 32 3.84 -2.10 -2.23
CA PRO A 32 4.64 -3.19 -2.77
C PRO A 32 4.25 -3.49 -4.21
N PRO A 33 5.08 -4.20 -4.99
CA PRO A 33 4.66 -4.75 -6.28
C PRO A 33 3.41 -5.64 -6.12
N TYR A 34 2.45 -5.52 -7.04
CA TYR A 34 1.21 -6.33 -7.02
C TYR A 34 1.44 -7.60 -7.83
N TRP A 35 2.05 -8.58 -7.24
CA TRP A 35 2.42 -9.86 -7.84
C TRP A 35 2.71 -9.70 -9.35
N GLN A 36 2.26 -10.52 -10.23
CA GLN A 36 2.55 -10.53 -11.68
C GLN A 36 1.95 -9.34 -12.48
N LEU A 37 1.59 -8.22 -11.83
CA LEU A 37 0.90 -7.11 -12.51
C LEU A 37 1.82 -6.30 -13.42
N LYS A 38 3.02 -5.98 -12.94
CA LYS A 38 3.97 -5.11 -13.64
C LYS A 38 5.38 -5.70 -13.59
N ASP A 39 6.04 -5.69 -14.74
CA ASP A 39 7.46 -5.99 -14.86
C ASP A 39 8.26 -4.69 -14.75
N TYR A 40 9.14 -4.61 -13.78
CA TYR A 40 10.06 -3.47 -13.60
C TYR A 40 11.41 -3.70 -14.29
N GLY A 41 11.58 -4.81 -15.02
CA GLY A 41 12.78 -5.12 -15.81
C GLY A 41 13.99 -5.56 -14.98
N THR A 42 13.76 -6.13 -13.80
CA THR A 42 14.85 -6.66 -12.95
C THR A 42 14.47 -8.03 -12.38
N ASP A 43 15.40 -8.98 -12.47
CA ASP A 43 15.20 -10.35 -11.96
C ASP A 43 15.03 -10.43 -10.45
N SER A 44 15.50 -9.41 -9.72
CA SER A 44 15.38 -9.34 -8.26
C SER A 44 14.03 -8.78 -7.77
N GLN A 45 13.16 -8.38 -8.69
CA GLN A 45 11.84 -7.88 -8.38
C GLN A 45 11.01 -8.90 -7.60
N ILE A 46 10.42 -8.47 -6.50
CA ILE A 46 9.46 -9.27 -5.76
C ILE A 46 8.19 -9.44 -6.61
N GLY A 47 7.79 -10.67 -6.88
CA GLY A 47 6.47 -11.06 -7.36
C GLY A 47 6.34 -11.34 -8.85
N PHE A 48 7.09 -10.71 -9.76
CA PHE A 48 6.79 -10.84 -11.19
C PHE A 48 7.02 -12.26 -11.72
N HIS A 49 8.14 -12.86 -11.34
CA HIS A 49 8.50 -14.24 -11.70
C HIS A 49 8.20 -15.26 -10.58
N ASP A 50 7.73 -14.78 -9.43
CA ASP A 50 7.48 -15.62 -8.26
C ASP A 50 6.18 -16.43 -8.40
N SER A 51 6.17 -17.63 -7.78
CA SER A 51 4.91 -18.26 -7.40
C SER A 51 4.16 -17.33 -6.40
N TYR A 52 2.86 -17.50 -6.26
CA TYR A 52 2.10 -16.69 -5.30
C TYR A 52 2.62 -16.87 -3.87
N GLU A 53 2.95 -18.09 -3.49
CA GLU A 53 3.51 -18.40 -2.17
C GLU A 53 4.87 -17.73 -1.95
N SER A 54 5.78 -17.79 -2.93
CA SER A 54 7.09 -17.13 -2.86
C SER A 54 6.94 -15.61 -2.76
N TYR A 55 6.00 -15.04 -3.52
CA TYR A 55 5.67 -13.61 -3.46
C TYR A 55 5.20 -13.19 -2.05
N ILE A 56 4.26 -13.92 -1.47
CA ILE A 56 3.77 -13.62 -0.11
C ILE A 56 4.89 -13.78 0.93
N ASN A 57 5.73 -14.82 0.82
CA ASN A 57 6.86 -15.02 1.73
C ASN A 57 7.89 -13.89 1.63
N ASN A 58 8.18 -13.42 0.42
CA ASN A 58 9.05 -12.26 0.20
C ASN A 58 8.46 -10.98 0.84
N LEU A 59 7.16 -10.73 0.67
CA LEU A 59 6.49 -9.61 1.32
C LEU A 59 6.51 -9.73 2.85
N ASN A 60 6.31 -10.93 3.39
CA ASN A 60 6.36 -11.17 4.83
C ASN A 60 7.72 -10.82 5.44
N THR A 61 8.81 -11.03 4.70
CA THR A 61 10.15 -10.58 5.10
C THR A 61 10.21 -9.04 5.18
N VAL A 62 9.62 -8.34 4.19
CA VAL A 62 9.54 -6.86 4.23
C VAL A 62 8.74 -6.38 5.43
N TRP A 63 7.59 -7.00 5.72
CA TRP A 63 6.76 -6.61 6.88
C TRP A 63 7.46 -6.86 8.22
N SER A 64 8.26 -7.92 8.31
CA SER A 64 9.08 -8.20 9.49
C SER A 64 10.12 -7.11 9.72
N GLU A 65 10.81 -6.66 8.67
CA GLU A 65 11.75 -5.54 8.75
C GLU A 65 11.04 -4.22 9.07
N CYS A 66 9.90 -3.95 8.44
CA CYS A 66 9.07 -2.78 8.79
C CYS A 66 8.69 -2.78 10.28
N ASN A 67 8.28 -3.94 10.81
CA ASN A 67 7.97 -4.07 12.23
C ASN A 67 9.20 -3.84 13.12
N ARG A 68 10.37 -4.32 12.74
CA ARG A 68 11.61 -4.13 13.49
C ARG A 68 11.97 -2.65 13.60
N ILE A 69 12.01 -1.94 12.48
CA ILE A 69 12.46 -0.53 12.43
C ILE A 69 11.43 0.46 12.96
N LEU A 70 10.15 0.13 12.95
CA LEU A 70 9.08 1.00 13.41
C LEU A 70 9.10 1.17 14.93
N HIS A 71 8.98 2.40 15.44
CA HIS A 71 8.75 2.67 16.85
C HIS A 71 7.46 2.01 17.36
N ASP A 72 7.45 1.57 18.60
CA ASP A 72 6.24 1.14 19.28
C ASP A 72 5.18 2.27 19.23
N GLY A 73 3.91 1.90 19.03
CA GLY A 73 2.80 2.86 18.91
C GLY A 73 2.72 3.65 17.60
N CYS A 74 3.68 3.46 16.69
CA CYS A 74 3.75 4.14 15.40
C CYS A 74 3.11 3.33 14.26
N ARG A 75 3.04 3.88 13.05
CA ARG A 75 2.17 3.37 11.99
C ARG A 75 2.91 2.89 10.75
N LEU A 76 2.37 1.81 10.18
CA LEU A 76 2.67 1.33 8.83
C LEU A 76 1.42 1.52 7.96
N CYS A 77 1.57 2.21 6.83
CA CYS A 77 0.54 2.39 5.81
C CYS A 77 0.94 1.66 4.54
N VAL A 78 0.09 0.76 4.06
CA VAL A 78 0.37 -0.06 2.86
C VAL A 78 -0.72 0.17 1.82
N ASN A 79 -0.36 0.80 0.69
CA ASN A 79 -1.26 0.87 -0.46
C ASN A 79 -1.18 -0.43 -1.25
N ILE A 80 -2.32 -1.10 -1.44
CA ILE A 80 -2.43 -2.38 -2.15
C ILE A 80 -3.80 -2.54 -2.80
N GLY A 81 -3.83 -3.06 -4.01
CA GLY A 81 -5.06 -3.48 -4.69
C GLY A 81 -5.22 -5.00 -4.70
N ASP A 82 -6.46 -5.46 -4.73
CA ASP A 82 -6.76 -6.83 -5.12
C ASP A 82 -6.49 -6.99 -6.63
N GLN A 83 -6.08 -8.17 -7.06
CA GLN A 83 -5.66 -8.40 -8.43
C GLN A 83 -6.52 -9.43 -9.13
N PHE A 84 -6.84 -9.18 -10.40
CA PHE A 84 -7.39 -10.21 -11.27
C PHE A 84 -6.32 -11.27 -11.58
N ALA A 85 -6.63 -12.52 -11.25
CA ALA A 85 -5.81 -13.64 -11.66
C ALA A 85 -5.88 -13.81 -13.18
N ARG A 86 -4.73 -14.02 -13.81
CA ARG A 86 -4.67 -14.33 -15.25
C ARG A 86 -5.34 -15.67 -15.51
N SER A 87 -6.32 -15.68 -16.42
CA SER A 87 -7.05 -16.90 -16.78
C SER A 87 -6.15 -18.00 -17.31
N VAL A 88 -5.01 -17.66 -17.92
CA VAL A 88 -4.00 -18.60 -18.41
C VAL A 88 -3.43 -19.50 -17.30
N TYR A 89 -3.37 -19.01 -16.05
CA TYR A 89 -2.85 -19.76 -14.90
C TYR A 89 -3.95 -20.51 -14.14
N TYR A 90 -5.18 -19.99 -14.16
CA TYR A 90 -6.27 -20.52 -13.32
C TYR A 90 -7.42 -21.12 -14.13
N GLY A 91 -7.39 -21.04 -15.46
CA GLY A 91 -8.47 -21.50 -16.34
C GLY A 91 -9.81 -20.76 -16.15
N ARG A 92 -9.85 -19.74 -15.30
CA ARG A 92 -11.04 -18.94 -14.97
C ARG A 92 -10.67 -17.56 -14.45
N TYR A 93 -11.62 -16.65 -14.50
CA TYR A 93 -11.50 -15.36 -13.79
C TYR A 93 -11.58 -15.57 -12.28
N LYS A 94 -10.64 -14.97 -11.58
CA LYS A 94 -10.54 -15.01 -10.11
C LYS A 94 -9.93 -13.72 -9.63
N VAL A 95 -10.42 -13.18 -8.51
CA VAL A 95 -9.77 -12.08 -7.78
C VAL A 95 -8.89 -12.68 -6.68
N ILE A 96 -7.67 -12.19 -6.58
CA ILE A 96 -6.72 -12.57 -5.53
C ILE A 96 -6.68 -11.44 -4.51
N PRO A 97 -7.15 -11.68 -3.27
CA PRO A 97 -7.21 -10.68 -2.22
C PRO A 97 -5.86 -10.58 -1.48
N ILE A 98 -4.83 -10.00 -2.13
CA ILE A 98 -3.48 -9.88 -1.58
C ILE A 98 -3.49 -9.21 -0.20
N ARG A 99 -4.34 -8.21 -0.01
CA ARG A 99 -4.49 -7.48 1.24
C ARG A 99 -4.76 -8.37 2.46
N THR A 100 -5.48 -9.48 2.29
CA THR A 100 -5.80 -10.39 3.39
C THR A 100 -4.57 -11.09 3.94
N GLU A 101 -3.62 -11.45 3.09
CA GLU A 101 -2.35 -12.03 3.51
C GLU A 101 -1.50 -11.01 4.28
N ILE A 102 -1.47 -9.76 3.80
CA ILE A 102 -0.76 -8.66 4.48
C ILE A 102 -1.35 -8.41 5.87
N ILE A 103 -2.68 -8.30 5.97
CA ILE A 103 -3.37 -8.08 7.26
C ILE A 103 -3.04 -9.20 8.23
N ARG A 104 -3.26 -10.45 7.81
CA ARG A 104 -3.03 -11.63 8.64
C ARG A 104 -1.58 -11.70 9.15
N PHE A 105 -0.62 -11.44 8.29
CA PHE A 105 0.79 -11.51 8.68
C PHE A 105 1.19 -10.36 9.60
N CYS A 106 0.81 -9.12 9.30
CA CYS A 106 1.10 -7.97 10.16
C CYS A 106 0.49 -8.13 11.57
N GLU A 107 -0.72 -8.67 11.67
CA GLU A 107 -1.32 -8.98 12.98
C GLU A 107 -0.55 -10.08 13.72
N SER A 108 -0.02 -11.08 13.01
CA SER A 108 0.83 -12.11 13.63
C SER A 108 2.17 -11.57 14.17
N LEU A 109 2.63 -10.42 13.65
CA LEU A 109 3.80 -9.69 14.16
C LEU A 109 3.48 -8.80 15.38
N GLY A 110 2.22 -8.77 15.84
CA GLY A 110 1.79 -7.92 16.95
C GLY A 110 1.45 -6.48 16.54
N MET A 111 1.08 -6.25 15.28
CA MET A 111 0.49 -4.98 14.86
C MET A 111 -1.04 -5.05 14.94
N ASP A 112 -1.68 -3.97 15.35
CA ASP A 112 -3.14 -3.84 15.30
C ASP A 112 -3.55 -3.33 13.91
N TYR A 113 -4.44 -4.03 13.22
CA TYR A 113 -5.07 -3.51 12.01
C TYR A 113 -6.10 -2.45 12.38
N MET A 114 -5.86 -1.22 11.93
CA MET A 114 -6.67 -0.04 12.27
C MET A 114 -7.76 0.28 11.24
N GLY A 115 -7.90 -0.55 10.22
CA GLY A 115 -8.81 -0.33 9.10
C GLY A 115 -8.08 0.05 7.81
N ALA A 116 -8.86 0.38 6.79
CA ALA A 116 -8.33 0.83 5.52
C ALA A 116 -9.08 2.07 5.02
N ILE A 117 -8.35 2.93 4.31
CA ILE A 117 -8.94 3.93 3.44
C ILE A 117 -9.13 3.28 2.08
N ILE A 118 -10.30 3.45 1.48
CA ILE A 118 -10.60 3.02 0.11
C ILE A 118 -10.27 4.19 -0.81
N TRP A 119 -9.21 4.06 -1.59
CA TRP A 119 -8.90 5.02 -2.63
C TRP A 119 -9.60 4.61 -3.92
N GLN A 120 -10.67 5.33 -4.28
CA GLN A 120 -11.35 5.15 -5.55
C GLN A 120 -10.62 5.94 -6.64
N LYS A 121 -10.07 5.21 -7.60
CA LYS A 121 -9.34 5.80 -8.72
C LYS A 121 -10.32 6.44 -9.70
N GLN A 122 -10.29 7.75 -9.81
CA GLN A 122 -11.01 8.45 -10.86
C GLN A 122 -10.24 8.29 -12.18
N THR A 123 -10.79 7.56 -13.12
CA THR A 123 -10.21 7.43 -14.45
C THR A 123 -10.96 8.31 -15.44
N THR A 124 -10.24 9.17 -16.13
CA THR A 124 -10.78 10.05 -17.19
C THR A 124 -10.81 9.38 -18.56
N MET A 125 -10.32 8.15 -18.68
CA MET A 125 -10.19 7.41 -19.94
C MET A 125 -10.92 6.07 -19.87
N ASN A 126 -11.43 5.59 -21.02
CA ASN A 126 -11.91 4.23 -21.18
C ASN A 126 -10.73 3.26 -20.99
N THR A 127 -10.63 2.67 -19.82
CA THR A 127 -9.57 1.75 -19.46
C THR A 127 -9.98 0.31 -19.73
N THR A 128 -9.04 -0.50 -20.22
CA THR A 128 -9.16 -1.95 -20.31
C THR A 128 -8.70 -2.60 -19.01
N GLY A 129 -9.13 -3.81 -18.73
CA GLY A 129 -8.76 -4.55 -17.51
C GLY A 129 -9.64 -4.22 -16.32
N GLY A 130 -9.05 -4.13 -15.12
CA GLY A 130 -9.79 -3.96 -13.86
C GLY A 130 -10.67 -2.71 -13.76
N GLY A 131 -10.38 -1.67 -14.55
CA GLY A 131 -11.15 -0.43 -14.61
C GLY A 131 -12.41 -0.51 -15.48
N ALA A 132 -12.63 -1.58 -16.23
CA ALA A 132 -13.80 -1.77 -17.07
C ALA A 132 -14.74 -2.82 -16.49
N VAL A 133 -16.04 -2.63 -16.70
CA VAL A 133 -17.03 -3.70 -16.44
C VAL A 133 -16.86 -4.78 -17.49
N MET A 134 -16.60 -6.00 -17.04
CA MET A 134 -16.38 -7.16 -17.90
C MET A 134 -17.52 -8.17 -17.76
N GLY A 135 -17.55 -9.12 -18.68
CA GLY A 135 -18.55 -10.18 -18.71
C GLY A 135 -19.38 -10.16 -20.01
N SER A 136 -20.48 -10.89 -20.01
CA SER A 136 -21.35 -11.04 -21.19
C SER A 136 -22.63 -10.20 -21.02
N PHE A 137 -22.58 -8.92 -21.38
CA PHE A 137 -23.78 -8.09 -21.42
C PHE A 137 -24.81 -8.69 -22.43
N PRO A 138 -26.10 -8.74 -22.14
CA PRO A 138 -26.82 -8.22 -20.96
C PRO A 138 -27.02 -9.25 -19.83
N TYR A 139 -26.26 -10.32 -19.79
CA TYR A 139 -26.48 -11.45 -18.88
C TYR A 139 -25.75 -11.25 -17.54
N PRO A 140 -26.45 -10.84 -16.44
CA PRO A 140 -25.79 -10.48 -15.18
C PRO A 140 -25.06 -11.66 -14.51
N ARG A 141 -25.45 -12.90 -14.79
CA ARG A 141 -24.78 -14.12 -14.31
C ARG A 141 -23.28 -14.14 -14.65
N ASN A 142 -22.90 -13.55 -15.79
CA ASN A 142 -21.53 -13.53 -16.28
C ASN A 142 -20.82 -12.20 -15.98
N GLY A 143 -21.47 -11.29 -15.26
CA GLY A 143 -20.89 -10.00 -14.90
C GLY A 143 -19.69 -10.16 -13.95
N ILE A 144 -18.63 -9.38 -14.20
CA ILE A 144 -17.44 -9.34 -13.36
C ILE A 144 -17.34 -7.93 -12.79
N LEU A 145 -17.19 -7.85 -11.45
CA LEU A 145 -17.10 -6.57 -10.77
C LEU A 145 -15.85 -5.82 -11.22
N LYS A 146 -16.03 -4.54 -11.43
CA LYS A 146 -14.95 -3.60 -11.68
C LYS A 146 -14.09 -3.43 -10.42
N ILE A 147 -12.77 -3.39 -10.59
CA ILE A 147 -11.82 -3.07 -9.53
C ILE A 147 -11.16 -1.73 -9.90
N ASP A 148 -11.82 -0.64 -9.52
CA ASP A 148 -11.35 0.74 -9.72
C ASP A 148 -10.93 1.43 -8.42
N TYR A 149 -10.57 0.64 -7.43
CA TYR A 149 -10.16 1.10 -6.12
C TYR A 149 -8.95 0.31 -5.61
N GLU A 150 -8.24 0.92 -4.69
CA GLU A 150 -7.18 0.28 -3.89
C GLU A 150 -7.45 0.53 -2.41
N PHE A 151 -6.69 -0.15 -1.56
CA PHE A 151 -6.79 -0.04 -0.11
C PHE A 151 -5.50 0.54 0.43
N ILE A 152 -5.61 1.55 1.29
CA ILE A 152 -4.51 2.00 2.12
C ILE A 152 -4.71 1.35 3.48
N LEU A 153 -4.06 0.22 3.70
CA LEU A 153 -4.14 -0.54 4.95
C LEU A 153 -3.36 0.21 6.03
N ILE A 154 -3.96 0.43 7.18
CA ILE A 154 -3.33 1.15 8.29
C ILE A 154 -3.11 0.17 9.43
N PHE A 155 -1.84 0.03 9.83
CA PHE A 155 -1.44 -0.76 10.99
C PHE A 155 -0.80 0.12 12.06
N LYS A 156 -0.94 -0.29 13.31
CA LYS A 156 -0.29 0.32 14.45
C LYS A 156 0.51 -0.73 15.20
N LYS A 157 1.82 -0.52 15.34
CA LYS A 157 2.63 -1.37 16.21
C LYS A 157 2.22 -1.20 17.66
N GLN A 158 2.03 -2.29 18.36
CA GLN A 158 1.66 -2.26 19.78
C GLN A 158 2.74 -1.56 20.62
N GLY A 159 2.31 -0.94 21.70
CA GLY A 159 3.17 -0.23 22.63
C GLY A 159 2.93 1.27 22.65
N LYS A 160 3.81 1.98 23.35
CA LYS A 160 3.68 3.42 23.61
C LYS A 160 4.54 4.20 22.62
N ALA A 161 3.90 5.07 21.84
CA ALA A 161 4.61 5.95 20.92
C ALA A 161 5.53 6.95 21.65
N PRO A 162 6.61 7.41 21.00
CA PRO A 162 7.42 8.52 21.47
C PRO A 162 6.55 9.75 21.75
N VAL A 163 6.86 10.47 22.82
CA VAL A 163 6.08 11.65 23.22
C VAL A 163 6.55 12.85 22.41
N PRO A 164 5.67 13.48 21.60
CA PRO A 164 6.04 14.66 20.85
C PRO A 164 6.24 15.88 21.76
N THR A 165 7.15 16.77 21.39
CA THR A 165 7.35 18.05 22.07
C THR A 165 6.12 18.98 21.90
N ALA A 166 6.04 20.01 22.71
CA ALA A 166 4.96 21.02 22.59
C ALA A 166 4.98 21.73 21.21
N GLU A 167 6.19 21.97 20.67
CA GLU A 167 6.37 22.57 19.35
C GLU A 167 5.90 21.63 18.23
N GLN A 168 6.29 20.35 18.28
CA GLN A 168 5.82 19.34 17.33
C GLN A 168 4.29 19.21 17.33
N LYS A 169 3.66 19.19 18.52
CA LYS A 169 2.20 19.15 18.64
C LYS A 169 1.56 20.39 17.98
N LYS A 170 2.15 21.56 18.19
CA LYS A 170 1.63 22.81 17.58
C LYS A 170 1.74 22.80 16.06
N CYS A 171 2.88 22.35 15.54
CA CYS A 171 3.11 22.25 14.08
C CYS A 171 2.27 21.17 13.40
N SER A 172 1.84 20.13 14.15
CA SER A 172 1.03 19.04 13.64
C SER A 172 -0.46 19.18 13.91
N ALA A 173 -0.90 20.32 14.47
CA ALA A 173 -2.30 20.57 14.74
C ALA A 173 -3.07 20.78 13.44
N MET A 174 -4.15 20.06 13.27
CA MET A 174 -5.05 20.13 12.11
C MET A 174 -6.27 20.97 12.44
N THR A 175 -6.81 21.63 11.43
CA THR A 175 -8.14 22.21 11.49
C THR A 175 -9.19 21.08 11.53
N LYS A 176 -10.42 21.42 11.91
CA LYS A 176 -11.53 20.45 11.89
C LYS A 176 -11.85 19.96 10.48
N GLU A 177 -11.64 20.80 9.48
CA GLU A 177 -11.87 20.49 8.07
C GLU A 177 -10.83 19.49 7.55
N GLU A 178 -9.53 19.78 7.79
CA GLU A 178 -8.44 18.86 7.46
C GLU A 178 -8.64 17.51 8.14
N TRP A 179 -8.97 17.50 9.43
CA TRP A 179 -9.26 16.29 10.16
C TRP A 179 -10.36 15.45 9.48
N ASN A 180 -11.50 16.06 9.16
CA ASN A 180 -12.62 15.35 8.54
C ASN A 180 -12.27 14.84 7.14
N THR A 181 -11.43 15.57 6.40
CA THR A 181 -11.00 15.21 5.05
C THR A 181 -10.00 14.04 5.09
N PHE A 182 -8.95 14.16 5.89
CA PHE A 182 -7.87 13.17 5.91
C PHE A 182 -8.26 11.86 6.61
N PHE A 183 -9.18 11.91 7.56
CA PHE A 183 -9.68 10.70 8.22
C PHE A 183 -10.97 10.13 7.60
N ALA A 184 -11.36 10.62 6.42
CA ALA A 184 -12.43 10.00 5.65
C ALA A 184 -12.01 8.60 5.18
N SER A 185 -12.95 7.65 5.26
CA SER A 185 -12.69 6.25 4.86
C SER A 185 -12.67 6.05 3.33
N HIS A 186 -13.07 7.05 2.56
CA HIS A 186 -13.07 7.00 1.10
C HIS A 186 -12.39 8.24 0.56
N TRP A 187 -11.35 8.02 -0.24
CA TRP A 187 -10.65 9.06 -0.96
C TRP A 187 -10.93 8.95 -2.46
N ASN A 188 -11.23 10.08 -3.09
CA ASN A 188 -11.61 10.16 -4.50
C ASN A 188 -10.69 11.15 -5.20
N PHE A 189 -9.58 10.65 -5.75
CA PHE A 189 -8.68 11.46 -6.57
C PHE A 189 -8.07 10.65 -7.71
N VAL A 190 -7.53 11.35 -8.70
CA VAL A 190 -6.98 10.76 -9.92
C VAL A 190 -5.66 10.06 -9.63
N GLY A 191 -5.39 8.96 -10.31
CA GLY A 191 -4.06 8.33 -10.29
C GLY A 191 -3.01 9.23 -10.95
N ALA A 192 -1.74 9.05 -10.58
CA ALA A 192 -0.64 9.78 -11.18
C ALA A 192 -0.47 9.45 -12.67
N LYS A 193 -0.06 10.45 -13.46
CA LYS A 193 0.40 10.23 -14.82
C LYS A 193 1.72 9.44 -14.77
N GLN A 194 1.76 8.32 -15.50
CA GLN A 194 2.97 7.51 -15.58
C GLN A 194 3.97 8.18 -16.53
N ASP A 195 5.02 8.76 -15.96
CA ASP A 195 6.13 9.36 -16.68
C ASP A 195 7.45 8.86 -16.06
N GLY A 196 8.24 8.14 -16.84
CA GLY A 196 9.51 7.55 -16.39
C GLY A 196 9.40 6.34 -15.44
N HIS A 197 8.26 6.10 -14.78
CA HIS A 197 8.02 4.93 -13.93
C HIS A 197 6.63 4.36 -14.21
N ILE A 198 6.53 3.02 -14.32
CA ILE A 198 5.32 2.34 -14.81
C ILE A 198 4.23 2.11 -13.76
N ALA A 199 4.48 2.46 -12.50
CA ALA A 199 3.55 2.23 -11.38
C ALA A 199 3.69 3.30 -10.29
N VAL A 200 3.53 4.56 -10.68
CA VAL A 200 3.56 5.70 -9.74
C VAL A 200 2.19 5.85 -9.08
N PHE A 201 2.16 6.09 -7.78
CA PHE A 201 0.98 6.62 -7.10
C PHE A 201 1.06 8.15 -7.00
N PRO A 202 -0.09 8.86 -6.89
CA PRO A 202 -0.10 10.32 -6.82
C PRO A 202 0.50 10.84 -5.51
N GLU A 203 1.03 12.06 -5.53
CA GLU A 203 1.65 12.71 -4.37
C GLU A 203 0.66 12.94 -3.23
N GLU A 204 -0.63 13.06 -3.53
CA GLU A 204 -1.70 13.19 -2.55
C GLU A 204 -1.82 11.99 -1.62
N LEU A 205 -1.37 10.82 -2.05
CA LEU A 205 -1.52 9.60 -1.25
C LEU A 205 -0.59 9.58 -0.02
N PRO A 206 0.72 9.91 -0.11
CA PRO A 206 1.62 9.94 1.04
C PRO A 206 1.58 11.28 1.81
N HIS A 207 0.97 12.32 1.26
CA HIS A 207 0.88 13.65 1.87
C HIS A 207 -0.15 13.67 2.98
#